data_314d2073080a4a3af41febd7ae3f78b0
#
_entry.id   314d2073080a4a3af41febd7ae3f78b0
#
_cell.length_a   1.000
_cell.length_b   1.000
_cell.length_c   1.000
_cell.angle_alpha   90.00
_cell.angle_beta   90.00
_cell.angle_gamma   90.00
#
_symmetry.space_group_name_H-M   'P 1'
#
loop_
_entity.id
_entity.type
_entity.pdbx_description
1 polymer ?
#
loop_
_entity_poly.entity_id
_entity_poly.type
_entity_poly.pdbx_seq_one_letter_code
_entity_poly.pdbx_strand_id
1 'polypeptide(L)'
;MNHRIKPPQVSVIIPTYNRAWCLREAVDSVLGQEFNGVELIVVDDGSSDETPQMLLACGSALRTLRQENRGVSAARNAGIAAARGELIAFLDSDDIWLPGKLARQVEFFRRHPEALICQTEELWVKNGCRVNPGRRHRKRGGMIFEPSLDLCLVSPSAVMLRRGLFHRVGLFDERLPACEDYDLWLRVSCRFPVELIETPLIVKRGGHPDQLSRAWGLDKYRADSIAKLISSGMLTPDQRRAAEAVLRQKCKVYAAGCQKRGRHAEANHYEQLSADASGWEAVLTRDSRLSAPRP
;
A
#
# COMPACT_ATOMS: atom_id res chain seq x y z
N MET A 1 35.95 -23.11 9.32
CA MET A 1 34.53 -23.21 9.74
C MET A 1 33.73 -22.29 8.87
N ASN A 2 32.92 -22.82 7.91
CA ASN A 2 32.03 -22.03 7.10
C ASN A 2 30.85 -21.52 7.98
N HIS A 3 30.96 -20.33 8.51
CA HIS A 3 29.80 -19.65 9.09
C HIS A 3 28.81 -19.36 7.94
N ARG A 4 27.88 -20.27 7.71
CA ARG A 4 26.73 -19.96 6.87
C ARG A 4 26.02 -18.80 7.56
N ILE A 5 26.17 -17.59 7.01
CA ILE A 5 25.42 -16.41 7.45
C ILE A 5 23.93 -16.79 7.33
N LYS A 6 23.25 -16.87 8.47
CA LYS A 6 21.81 -17.17 8.52
C LYS A 6 21.08 -16.07 7.72
N PRO A 7 20.18 -16.42 6.79
CA PRO A 7 19.45 -15.41 6.05
C PRO A 7 18.69 -14.49 7.01
N PRO A 8 18.52 -13.21 6.67
CA PRO A 8 17.72 -12.30 7.49
C PRO A 8 16.29 -12.81 7.60
N GLN A 9 15.67 -12.58 8.75
CA GLN A 9 14.27 -12.93 8.97
C GLN A 9 13.34 -11.91 8.32
N VAL A 10 13.73 -10.62 8.38
CA VAL A 10 12.96 -9.49 7.85
C VAL A 10 13.80 -8.71 6.84
N SER A 11 13.23 -8.39 5.69
CA SER A 11 13.76 -7.37 4.79
C SER A 11 12.89 -6.11 4.90
N VAL A 12 13.51 -5.01 5.27
CA VAL A 12 12.89 -3.68 5.32
C VAL A 12 13.23 -2.95 4.03
N ILE A 13 12.23 -2.41 3.35
CA ILE A 13 12.38 -1.72 2.07
C ILE A 13 11.96 -0.26 2.23
N ILE A 14 12.88 0.67 1.92
CA ILE A 14 12.61 2.10 1.88
C ILE A 14 12.76 2.58 0.43
N PRO A 15 11.67 2.89 -0.30
CA PRO A 15 11.75 3.60 -1.56
C PRO A 15 12.07 5.07 -1.32
N THR A 16 12.94 5.67 -2.12
CA THR A 16 13.30 7.09 -1.98
C THR A 16 13.53 7.75 -3.34
N TYR A 17 13.14 9.02 -3.45
CA TYR A 17 13.41 9.89 -4.58
C TYR A 17 13.47 11.34 -4.13
N ASN A 18 14.64 11.99 -4.20
CA ASN A 18 14.86 13.36 -3.77
C ASN A 18 14.39 13.62 -2.32
N ARG A 19 14.89 12.83 -1.36
CA ARG A 19 14.49 12.85 0.04
C ARG A 19 15.66 13.05 1.02
N ALA A 20 16.76 13.64 0.58
CA ALA A 20 17.93 13.89 1.46
C ALA A 20 17.54 14.57 2.78
N TRP A 21 16.51 15.44 2.75
CA TRP A 21 16.06 16.23 3.90
C TRP A 21 15.37 15.38 5.02
N CYS A 22 14.90 14.16 4.74
CA CYS A 22 14.18 13.37 5.73
C CYS A 22 14.59 11.89 5.79
N LEU A 23 15.21 11.36 4.74
CA LEU A 23 15.54 9.94 4.62
C LEU A 23 16.44 9.44 5.74
N ARG A 24 17.35 10.27 6.24
CA ARG A 24 18.26 9.90 7.32
C ARG A 24 17.51 9.45 8.57
N GLU A 25 16.48 10.15 8.97
CA GLU A 25 15.66 9.80 10.14
C GLU A 25 14.90 8.48 9.94
N ALA A 26 14.37 8.24 8.72
CA ALA A 26 13.73 6.97 8.39
C ALA A 26 14.73 5.81 8.50
N VAL A 27 15.92 5.94 7.91
CA VAL A 27 17.00 4.94 7.99
C VAL A 27 17.40 4.68 9.44
N ASP A 28 17.67 5.72 10.22
CA ASP A 28 18.10 5.60 11.63
C ASP A 28 17.01 4.95 12.48
N SER A 29 15.74 5.18 12.19
CA SER A 29 14.61 4.55 12.90
C SER A 29 14.52 3.03 12.67
N VAL A 30 15.02 2.55 11.54
CA VAL A 30 15.14 1.10 11.26
C VAL A 30 16.38 0.51 11.89
N LEU A 31 17.53 1.18 11.72
CA LEU A 31 18.80 0.72 12.28
C LEU A 31 18.81 0.72 13.82
N GLY A 32 18.04 1.62 14.43
CA GLY A 32 17.84 1.71 15.88
C GLY A 32 16.86 0.68 16.47
N GLN A 33 16.28 -0.22 15.65
CA GLN A 33 15.43 -1.30 16.18
C GLN A 33 16.28 -2.35 16.92
N GLU A 34 15.93 -2.63 18.15
CA GLU A 34 16.55 -3.71 18.93
C GLU A 34 16.08 -5.09 18.42
N PHE A 35 16.51 -5.44 17.21
CA PHE A 35 16.12 -6.68 16.55
C PHE A 35 17.26 -7.21 15.67
N ASN A 36 17.66 -8.46 15.90
CA ASN A 36 18.66 -9.15 15.09
C ASN A 36 17.99 -9.91 13.93
N GLY A 37 18.68 -10.00 12.79
CA GLY A 37 18.16 -10.73 11.62
C GLY A 37 17.32 -9.85 10.68
N VAL A 38 17.62 -8.57 10.64
CA VAL A 38 17.06 -7.61 9.66
C VAL A 38 18.09 -7.28 8.59
N GLU A 39 17.64 -7.11 7.34
CA GLU A 39 18.36 -6.38 6.32
C GLU A 39 17.55 -5.13 5.94
N LEU A 40 18.24 -4.01 5.75
CA LEU A 40 17.66 -2.78 5.27
C LEU A 40 18.07 -2.56 3.81
N ILE A 41 17.08 -2.43 2.93
CA ILE A 41 17.25 -2.15 1.50
C ILE A 41 16.65 -0.79 1.22
N VAL A 42 17.48 0.16 0.82
CA VAL A 42 17.02 1.47 0.36
C VAL A 42 17.10 1.49 -1.16
N VAL A 43 15.99 1.80 -1.81
CA VAL A 43 15.91 1.87 -3.27
C VAL A 43 15.83 3.33 -3.70
N ASP A 44 16.93 3.85 -4.22
CA ASP A 44 17.02 5.19 -4.80
C ASP A 44 16.49 5.18 -6.23
N ASP A 45 15.33 5.78 -6.42
CA ASP A 45 14.62 5.85 -7.70
C ASP A 45 15.13 7.02 -8.58
N GLY A 46 16.46 7.18 -8.66
CA GLY A 46 17.10 8.14 -9.55
C GLY A 46 17.22 9.56 -8.97
N SER A 47 17.45 9.69 -7.66
CA SER A 47 17.59 11.00 -7.02
C SER A 47 18.71 11.84 -7.63
N SER A 48 18.45 13.15 -7.71
CA SER A 48 19.37 14.20 -8.19
C SER A 48 19.80 15.18 -7.11
N ASP A 49 19.24 15.08 -5.91
CA ASP A 49 19.64 15.82 -4.71
C ASP A 49 20.78 15.08 -3.96
N GLU A 50 21.04 15.44 -2.70
CA GLU A 50 22.08 14.84 -1.86
C GLU A 50 21.73 13.42 -1.34
N THR A 51 20.59 12.83 -1.74
CA THR A 51 20.19 11.48 -1.34
C THR A 51 21.26 10.42 -1.62
N PRO A 52 21.91 10.35 -2.81
CA PRO A 52 22.95 9.37 -3.08
C PRO A 52 24.17 9.50 -2.14
N GLN A 53 24.59 10.74 -1.84
CA GLN A 53 25.72 11.01 -0.95
C GLN A 53 25.41 10.57 0.48
N MET A 54 24.19 10.84 0.95
CA MET A 54 23.72 10.41 2.27
C MET A 54 23.70 8.88 2.38
N LEU A 55 23.24 8.18 1.33
CA LEU A 55 23.23 6.71 1.29
C LEU A 55 24.64 6.11 1.29
N LEU A 56 25.58 6.71 0.55
CA LEU A 56 26.98 6.31 0.57
C LEU A 56 27.59 6.43 1.98
N ALA A 57 27.25 7.48 2.71
CA ALA A 57 27.72 7.70 4.08
C ALA A 57 27.18 6.67 5.09
N CYS A 58 26.11 5.95 4.78
CA CYS A 58 25.60 4.85 5.61
C CYS A 58 26.46 3.56 5.50
N GLY A 59 27.31 3.46 4.49
CA GLY A 59 28.25 2.33 4.31
C GLY A 59 27.55 0.97 4.27
N SER A 60 28.08 -0.01 5.00
CA SER A 60 27.58 -1.38 5.04
C SER A 60 26.37 -1.58 5.96
N ALA A 61 25.86 -0.53 6.63
CA ALA A 61 24.71 -0.62 7.51
C ALA A 61 23.40 -0.93 6.76
N LEU A 62 23.37 -0.62 5.47
CA LEU A 62 22.23 -0.90 4.60
C LEU A 62 22.72 -1.30 3.21
N ARG A 63 21.79 -1.86 2.43
CA ARG A 63 22.01 -2.18 1.01
C ARG A 63 21.29 -1.14 0.17
N THR A 64 22.03 -0.39 -0.64
CA THR A 64 21.46 0.57 -1.61
C THR A 64 21.27 -0.12 -2.96
N LEU A 65 20.09 0.05 -3.53
CA LEU A 65 19.80 -0.19 -4.95
C LEU A 65 19.54 1.16 -5.60
N ARG A 66 20.03 1.38 -6.81
CA ARG A 66 19.75 2.58 -7.59
C ARG A 66 19.19 2.19 -8.95
N GLN A 67 18.16 2.89 -9.38
CA GLN A 67 17.54 2.74 -10.70
C GLN A 67 17.26 4.11 -11.31
N GLU A 68 16.95 4.15 -12.61
CA GLU A 68 16.35 5.32 -13.22
C GLU A 68 14.95 5.54 -12.62
N ASN A 69 14.48 6.81 -12.57
CA ASN A 69 13.17 7.11 -11.98
C ASN A 69 12.03 6.41 -12.75
N ARG A 70 11.38 5.49 -12.05
CA ARG A 70 10.24 4.69 -12.55
C ARG A 70 9.06 4.72 -11.59
N GLY A 71 9.14 5.52 -10.54
CA GLY A 71 8.10 5.68 -9.53
C GLY A 71 8.19 4.70 -8.36
N VAL A 72 7.43 5.04 -7.32
CA VAL A 72 7.45 4.34 -6.02
C VAL A 72 7.10 2.85 -6.12
N SER A 73 6.20 2.46 -7.03
CA SER A 73 5.86 1.06 -7.30
C SER A 73 7.06 0.26 -7.77
N ALA A 74 7.79 0.78 -8.76
CA ALA A 74 8.99 0.13 -9.31
C ALA A 74 10.10 0.03 -8.25
N ALA A 75 10.27 1.08 -7.44
CA ALA A 75 11.24 1.07 -6.36
C ALA A 75 10.90 0.01 -5.29
N ARG A 76 9.64 -0.09 -4.85
CA ARG A 76 9.22 -1.15 -3.93
C ARG A 76 9.39 -2.54 -4.54
N ASN A 77 9.02 -2.72 -5.79
CA ASN A 77 9.17 -4.00 -6.51
C ASN A 77 10.64 -4.43 -6.63
N ALA A 78 11.55 -3.50 -6.95
CA ALA A 78 12.99 -3.76 -6.97
C ALA A 78 13.49 -4.20 -5.57
N GLY A 79 13.03 -3.54 -4.52
CA GLY A 79 13.33 -3.92 -3.14
C GLY A 79 12.81 -5.31 -2.79
N ILE A 80 11.57 -5.66 -3.18
CA ILE A 80 10.97 -6.99 -2.96
C ILE A 80 11.79 -8.07 -3.70
N ALA A 81 12.20 -7.82 -4.95
CA ALA A 81 13.00 -8.74 -5.74
C ALA A 81 14.39 -9.00 -5.12
N ALA A 82 14.97 -7.99 -4.48
CA ALA A 82 16.27 -8.08 -3.82
C ALA A 82 16.22 -8.65 -2.40
N ALA A 83 15.03 -8.72 -1.79
CA ALA A 83 14.80 -9.14 -0.42
C ALA A 83 15.10 -10.64 -0.22
N ARG A 84 15.76 -10.95 0.90
CA ARG A 84 16.13 -12.32 1.30
C ARG A 84 15.30 -12.81 2.50
N GLY A 85 14.67 -11.89 3.23
CA GLY A 85 13.84 -12.21 4.39
C GLY A 85 12.57 -12.96 4.01
N GLU A 86 12.09 -13.79 4.94
CA GLU A 86 10.77 -14.42 4.84
C GLU A 86 9.67 -13.39 5.02
N LEU A 87 9.91 -12.39 5.86
CA LEU A 87 9.02 -11.27 6.13
C LEU A 87 9.51 -10.01 5.40
N ILE A 88 8.59 -9.28 4.81
CA ILE A 88 8.82 -8.00 4.15
C ILE A 88 8.10 -6.90 4.94
N ALA A 89 8.79 -5.80 5.18
CA ALA A 89 8.21 -4.59 5.73
C ALA A 89 8.61 -3.39 4.87
N PHE A 90 7.77 -2.38 4.82
CA PHE A 90 8.04 -1.13 4.10
C PHE A 90 8.12 0.04 5.07
N LEU A 91 8.89 1.04 4.69
CA LEU A 91 8.88 2.34 5.35
C LEU A 91 9.00 3.43 4.27
N ASP A 92 8.04 4.32 4.23
CA ASP A 92 8.13 5.49 3.36
C ASP A 92 9.22 6.44 3.89
N SER A 93 9.99 7.05 3.00
CA SER A 93 11.19 7.82 3.36
C SER A 93 10.95 9.05 4.25
N ASP A 94 9.70 9.46 4.38
CA ASP A 94 9.25 10.58 5.21
C ASP A 94 8.61 10.14 6.55
N ASP A 95 8.44 8.83 6.79
CA ASP A 95 7.90 8.27 8.03
C ASP A 95 9.01 7.78 8.98
N ILE A 96 8.67 7.51 10.24
CA ILE A 96 9.59 7.03 11.28
C ILE A 96 8.98 5.84 12.00
N TRP A 97 9.76 4.79 12.21
CA TRP A 97 9.38 3.69 13.08
C TRP A 97 9.69 4.00 14.55
N LEU A 98 8.76 3.65 15.42
CA LEU A 98 8.97 3.70 16.86
C LEU A 98 9.69 2.43 17.35
N PRO A 99 10.39 2.50 18.50
CA PRO A 99 11.09 1.35 19.08
C PRO A 99 10.19 0.13 19.26
N GLY A 100 10.73 -1.06 18.99
CA GLY A 100 10.06 -2.33 19.18
C GLY A 100 9.10 -2.75 18.07
N LYS A 101 8.98 -2.00 16.96
CA LYS A 101 8.08 -2.34 15.84
C LYS A 101 8.45 -3.71 15.24
N LEU A 102 9.71 -3.92 14.88
CA LEU A 102 10.15 -5.20 14.31
C LEU A 102 9.90 -6.36 15.25
N ALA A 103 10.31 -6.24 16.50
CA ALA A 103 10.15 -7.29 17.50
C ALA A 103 8.67 -7.67 17.70
N ARG A 104 7.76 -6.68 17.78
CA ARG A 104 6.33 -6.94 17.98
C ARG A 104 5.68 -7.61 16.77
N GLN A 105 6.00 -7.17 15.56
CA GLN A 105 5.42 -7.75 14.35
C GLN A 105 5.99 -9.17 14.08
N VAL A 106 7.28 -9.39 14.31
CA VAL A 106 7.86 -10.74 14.18
C VAL A 106 7.28 -11.70 15.22
N GLU A 107 7.14 -11.27 16.48
CA GLU A 107 6.50 -12.07 17.52
C GLU A 107 5.04 -12.36 17.20
N PHE A 108 4.32 -11.42 16.57
CA PHE A 108 2.96 -11.66 16.07
C PHE A 108 2.94 -12.81 15.06
N PHE A 109 3.81 -12.78 14.01
CA PHE A 109 3.88 -13.87 13.02
C PHE A 109 4.35 -15.20 13.59
N ARG A 110 5.13 -15.18 14.67
CA ARG A 110 5.53 -16.39 15.37
C ARG A 110 4.35 -17.04 16.09
N ARG A 111 3.44 -16.23 16.67
CA ARG A 111 2.24 -16.70 17.37
C ARG A 111 1.09 -17.05 16.43
N HIS A 112 1.08 -16.43 15.25
CA HIS A 112 0.05 -16.58 14.23
C HIS A 112 0.69 -17.04 12.91
N PRO A 113 1.08 -18.33 12.81
CA PRO A 113 1.76 -18.84 11.62
C PRO A 113 0.88 -18.79 10.35
N GLU A 114 -0.44 -18.79 10.50
CA GLU A 114 -1.42 -18.65 9.42
C GLU A 114 -1.54 -17.23 8.88
N ALA A 115 -1.18 -16.21 9.68
CA ALA A 115 -1.29 -14.82 9.26
C ALA A 115 -0.33 -14.51 8.12
N LEU A 116 -0.83 -13.80 7.11
CA LEU A 116 -0.04 -13.41 5.93
C LEU A 116 0.40 -11.95 5.96
N ILE A 117 -0.33 -11.10 6.65
CA ILE A 117 -0.09 -9.66 6.75
C ILE A 117 -0.59 -9.15 8.10
N CYS A 118 0.17 -8.27 8.72
CA CYS A 118 -0.29 -7.46 9.84
C CYS A 118 0.12 -6.01 9.68
N GLN A 119 -0.65 -5.11 10.25
CA GLN A 119 -0.33 -3.69 10.36
C GLN A 119 -0.35 -3.24 11.82
N THR A 120 0.27 -2.10 12.10
CA THR A 120 0.24 -1.47 13.41
C THR A 120 -0.57 -0.18 13.38
N GLU A 121 -1.01 0.32 14.53
CA GLU A 121 -1.49 1.70 14.65
C GLU A 121 -0.36 2.69 14.40
N GLU A 122 -0.72 3.94 14.15
CA GLU A 122 0.18 5.03 13.78
C GLU A 122 -0.16 6.35 14.48
N LEU A 123 0.85 7.14 14.75
CA LEU A 123 0.73 8.53 15.20
C LEU A 123 0.86 9.45 13.99
N TRP A 124 -0.05 10.40 13.85
CA TRP A 124 0.02 11.35 12.74
C TRP A 124 0.63 12.66 13.19
N VAL A 125 1.63 13.11 12.42
CA VAL A 125 2.27 14.42 12.60
C VAL A 125 2.14 15.20 11.30
N LYS A 126 1.61 16.40 11.36
CA LYS A 126 1.47 17.29 10.21
C LYS A 126 2.11 18.63 10.54
N ASN A 127 3.05 19.07 9.71
CA ASN A 127 3.83 20.30 9.94
C ASN A 127 4.42 20.36 11.36
N GLY A 128 4.99 19.26 11.83
CA GLY A 128 5.60 19.15 13.18
C GLY A 128 4.62 19.01 14.34
N CYS A 129 3.31 19.13 14.11
CA CYS A 129 2.29 19.03 15.16
C CYS A 129 1.56 17.68 15.10
N ARG A 130 1.35 17.06 16.27
CA ARG A 130 0.53 15.85 16.36
C ARG A 130 -0.91 16.17 15.98
N VAL A 131 -1.49 15.34 15.10
CA VAL A 131 -2.90 15.44 14.68
C VAL A 131 -3.62 14.11 14.91
N ASN A 132 -4.91 14.19 15.26
CA ASN A 132 -5.72 12.99 15.35
C ASN A 132 -6.36 12.72 13.99
N PRO A 133 -6.17 11.52 13.40
CA PRO A 133 -6.86 11.16 12.18
C PRO A 133 -8.37 11.14 12.40
N GLY A 134 -9.14 11.60 11.41
CA GLY A 134 -10.59 11.50 11.44
C GLY A 134 -11.05 10.03 11.56
N ARG A 135 -12.25 9.78 12.07
CA ARG A 135 -12.81 8.44 12.32
C ARG A 135 -12.73 7.51 11.12
N ARG A 136 -12.86 8.04 9.90
CA ARG A 136 -12.77 7.28 8.65
C ARG A 136 -11.38 6.69 8.38
N HIS A 137 -10.32 7.24 8.99
CA HIS A 137 -8.93 6.77 8.84
C HIS A 137 -8.51 5.77 9.93
N ARG A 138 -9.44 5.44 10.86
CA ARG A 138 -9.15 4.47 11.92
C ARG A 138 -8.81 3.13 11.28
N LYS A 139 -7.67 2.59 11.63
CA LYS A 139 -7.25 1.26 11.19
C LYS A 139 -8.21 0.19 11.70
N ARG A 140 -8.32 -0.88 10.95
CA ARG A 140 -9.15 -2.02 11.26
C ARG A 140 -8.37 -3.31 11.02
N GLY A 141 -8.70 -4.35 11.77
CA GLY A 141 -8.22 -5.70 11.57
C GLY A 141 -9.31 -6.61 10.97
N GLY A 142 -8.89 -7.77 10.46
CA GLY A 142 -9.77 -8.79 9.89
C GLY A 142 -10.05 -8.60 8.40
N MET A 143 -11.24 -9.00 7.95
CA MET A 143 -11.68 -8.85 6.55
C MET A 143 -12.12 -7.41 6.30
N ILE A 144 -11.17 -6.58 5.87
CA ILE A 144 -11.36 -5.12 5.72
C ILE A 144 -11.59 -4.67 4.28
N PHE A 145 -11.97 -5.56 3.37
CA PHE A 145 -12.13 -5.23 1.95
C PHE A 145 -13.14 -4.11 1.73
N GLU A 146 -14.37 -4.28 2.20
CA GLU A 146 -15.43 -3.29 1.98
C GLU A 146 -15.09 -1.90 2.53
N PRO A 147 -14.66 -1.75 3.80
CA PRO A 147 -14.27 -0.44 4.30
C PRO A 147 -13.02 0.14 3.61
N SER A 148 -12.18 -0.68 2.97
CA SER A 148 -11.01 -0.23 2.21
C SER A 148 -11.35 0.29 0.82
N LEU A 149 -12.55 0.02 0.29
CA LEU A 149 -13.01 0.55 -1.00
C LEU A 149 -13.11 2.08 -1.00
N ASP A 150 -13.57 2.68 0.08
CA ASP A 150 -13.70 4.13 0.18
C ASP A 150 -12.34 4.82 0.35
N LEU A 151 -11.47 4.24 1.18
CA LEU A 151 -10.20 4.84 1.58
C LEU A 151 -9.15 3.76 1.86
N CYS A 152 -7.89 4.02 1.53
CA CYS A 152 -6.78 3.15 1.91
C CYS A 152 -6.64 3.09 3.44
N LEU A 153 -6.96 1.92 4.03
CA LEU A 153 -6.86 1.69 5.48
C LEU A 153 -5.53 1.06 5.90
N VAL A 154 -4.71 0.66 4.94
CA VAL A 154 -3.41 0.04 5.18
C VAL A 154 -2.32 0.97 4.66
N SER A 155 -1.38 1.32 5.53
CA SER A 155 -0.26 2.20 5.18
C SER A 155 1.00 1.36 4.95
N PRO A 156 1.80 1.57 3.88
CA PRO A 156 3.02 0.81 3.64
C PRO A 156 3.96 0.80 4.86
N SER A 157 4.14 1.95 5.51
CA SER A 157 5.01 2.06 6.70
C SER A 157 4.53 1.23 7.90
N ALA A 158 3.24 0.86 7.93
CA ALA A 158 2.63 0.11 9.03
C ALA A 158 2.75 -1.40 8.87
N VAL A 159 2.84 -1.90 7.65
CA VAL A 159 2.70 -3.32 7.39
C VAL A 159 4.00 -4.10 7.60
N MET A 160 3.80 -5.37 7.93
CA MET A 160 4.73 -6.47 7.70
C MET A 160 3.94 -7.62 7.12
N LEU A 161 4.50 -8.33 6.15
CA LEU A 161 3.81 -9.42 5.47
C LEU A 161 4.78 -10.57 5.13
N ARG A 162 4.24 -11.77 4.95
CA ARG A 162 5.02 -12.90 4.43
C ARG A 162 5.33 -12.67 2.95
N ARG A 163 6.58 -12.80 2.56
CA ARG A 163 7.04 -12.63 1.17
C ARG A 163 6.23 -13.47 0.18
N GLY A 164 5.83 -14.67 0.58
CA GLY A 164 4.98 -15.56 -0.23
C GLY A 164 3.60 -15.00 -0.58
N LEU A 165 3.12 -13.94 0.11
CA LEU A 165 1.86 -13.28 -0.22
C LEU A 165 1.89 -12.68 -1.63
N PHE A 166 3.04 -12.15 -2.07
CA PHE A 166 3.18 -11.58 -3.42
C PHE A 166 2.97 -12.60 -4.54
N HIS A 167 3.25 -13.88 -4.32
CA HIS A 167 2.94 -14.93 -5.31
C HIS A 167 1.42 -15.15 -5.46
N ARG A 168 0.63 -14.75 -4.46
CA ARG A 168 -0.83 -14.93 -4.43
C ARG A 168 -1.60 -13.73 -4.97
N VAL A 169 -1.06 -12.52 -4.79
CA VAL A 169 -1.76 -11.26 -5.10
C VAL A 169 -1.03 -10.40 -6.12
N GLY A 170 0.21 -10.76 -6.52
CA GLY A 170 1.07 -9.96 -7.39
C GLY A 170 1.79 -8.82 -6.65
N LEU A 171 2.59 -8.08 -7.38
CA LEU A 171 3.40 -6.95 -6.91
C LEU A 171 2.62 -5.63 -6.99
N PHE A 172 3.27 -4.51 -6.66
CA PHE A 172 2.75 -3.16 -6.91
C PHE A 172 2.58 -2.93 -8.41
N ASP A 173 1.49 -2.30 -8.83
CA ASP A 173 1.26 -1.97 -10.25
C ASP A 173 2.07 -0.73 -10.63
N GLU A 174 3.12 -0.91 -11.45
CA GLU A 174 4.03 0.17 -11.87
C GLU A 174 3.37 1.17 -12.83
N ARG A 175 2.19 0.88 -13.35
CA ARG A 175 1.42 1.81 -14.19
C ARG A 175 0.66 2.85 -13.36
N LEU A 176 0.57 2.66 -12.05
CA LEU A 176 -0.09 3.58 -11.13
C LEU A 176 0.91 4.59 -10.57
N PRO A 177 0.84 5.88 -10.94
CA PRO A 177 1.73 6.90 -10.40
C PRO A 177 1.36 7.31 -8.95
N ALA A 178 0.17 6.92 -8.50
CA ALA A 178 -0.34 7.11 -7.14
C ALA A 178 -1.41 6.05 -6.82
N CYS A 179 -1.71 5.85 -5.54
CA CYS A 179 -2.65 4.85 -5.05
C CYS A 179 -2.26 3.39 -5.38
N GLU A 180 -0.99 3.14 -5.62
CA GLU A 180 -0.42 1.81 -5.84
C GLU A 180 -0.55 0.91 -4.60
N ASP A 181 -0.49 1.52 -3.43
CA ASP A 181 -0.74 0.88 -2.14
C ASP A 181 -2.21 0.47 -2.01
N TYR A 182 -3.14 1.37 -2.34
CA TYR A 182 -4.57 1.08 -2.37
C TYR A 182 -4.89 -0.11 -3.28
N ASP A 183 -4.33 -0.15 -4.50
CA ASP A 183 -4.50 -1.26 -5.44
C ASP A 183 -4.04 -2.60 -4.84
N LEU A 184 -2.84 -2.62 -4.25
CA LEU A 184 -2.31 -3.84 -3.64
C LEU A 184 -3.16 -4.30 -2.46
N TRP A 185 -3.55 -3.37 -1.57
CA TRP A 185 -4.29 -3.74 -0.38
C TRP A 185 -5.72 -4.17 -0.67
N LEU A 186 -6.36 -3.69 -1.73
CA LEU A 186 -7.63 -4.24 -2.21
C LEU A 186 -7.48 -5.69 -2.67
N ARG A 187 -6.42 -6.03 -3.45
CA ARG A 187 -6.13 -7.40 -3.88
C ARG A 187 -5.79 -8.34 -2.71
N VAL A 188 -5.22 -7.81 -1.64
CA VAL A 188 -4.98 -8.57 -0.41
C VAL A 188 -6.27 -8.76 0.36
N SER A 189 -6.95 -7.66 0.72
CA SER A 189 -8.07 -7.68 1.68
C SER A 189 -9.34 -8.35 1.16
N CYS A 190 -9.51 -8.47 -0.17
CA CYS A 190 -10.63 -9.26 -0.72
C CYS A 190 -10.47 -10.78 -0.49
N ARG A 191 -9.27 -11.25 -0.16
CA ARG A 191 -8.95 -12.68 -0.01
C ARG A 191 -8.43 -13.07 1.36
N PHE A 192 -7.76 -12.16 2.06
CA PHE A 192 -7.04 -12.44 3.29
C PHE A 192 -7.36 -11.40 4.35
N PRO A 193 -7.46 -11.81 5.62
CA PRO A 193 -7.56 -10.87 6.72
C PRO A 193 -6.24 -10.06 6.82
N VAL A 194 -6.38 -8.79 7.16
CA VAL A 194 -5.27 -7.93 7.54
C VAL A 194 -5.31 -7.78 9.05
N GLU A 195 -4.33 -8.34 9.72
CA GLU A 195 -4.29 -8.31 11.18
C GLU A 195 -3.85 -6.94 11.72
N LEU A 196 -4.33 -6.54 12.88
CA LEU A 196 -4.04 -5.26 13.50
C LEU A 196 -3.39 -5.45 14.88
N ILE A 197 -2.21 -4.86 15.04
CA ILE A 197 -1.56 -4.65 16.34
C ILE A 197 -1.95 -3.24 16.80
N GLU A 198 -2.79 -3.14 17.83
CA GLU A 198 -3.38 -1.87 18.31
C GLU A 198 -2.39 -0.94 19.03
N THR A 199 -1.09 -1.17 18.85
CA THR A 199 -0.03 -0.32 19.39
C THR A 199 0.46 0.62 18.29
N PRO A 200 0.52 1.93 18.51
CA PRO A 200 1.16 2.85 17.58
C PRO A 200 2.67 2.60 17.53
N LEU A 201 3.17 2.18 16.38
CA LEU A 201 4.59 1.86 16.17
C LEU A 201 5.20 2.63 15.00
N ILE A 202 4.48 3.65 14.50
CA ILE A 202 4.93 4.52 13.44
C ILE A 202 4.56 5.97 13.77
N VAL A 203 5.41 6.89 13.37
CA VAL A 203 5.07 8.29 13.19
C VAL A 203 4.91 8.55 11.69
N LYS A 204 3.66 8.71 11.26
CA LYS A 204 3.34 9.10 9.89
C LYS A 204 3.43 10.61 9.77
N ARG A 205 4.36 11.07 8.95
CA ARG A 205 4.60 12.50 8.75
C ARG A 205 3.94 13.00 7.49
N GLY A 206 3.41 14.21 7.52
CA GLY A 206 2.77 14.83 6.38
C GLY A 206 2.77 16.35 6.46
N GLY A 207 2.22 16.98 5.42
CA GLY A 207 2.18 18.44 5.31
C GLY A 207 3.23 19.03 4.41
N HIS A 208 4.22 18.25 3.95
CA HIS A 208 5.21 18.70 2.97
C HIS A 208 4.61 18.80 1.55
N PRO A 209 5.14 19.66 0.68
CA PRO A 209 4.52 19.99 -0.61
C PRO A 209 4.55 18.84 -1.62
N ASP A 210 5.51 17.96 -1.57
CA ASP A 210 5.74 16.83 -2.48
C ASP A 210 5.06 15.52 -2.03
N GLN A 211 4.12 15.60 -1.08
CA GLN A 211 3.35 14.46 -0.61
C GLN A 211 2.35 14.00 -1.68
N LEU A 212 2.48 12.74 -2.16
CA LEU A 212 1.62 12.15 -3.20
C LEU A 212 0.13 12.23 -2.88
N SER A 213 -0.25 12.07 -1.61
CA SER A 213 -1.65 12.13 -1.16
C SER A 213 -2.31 13.52 -1.31
N ARG A 214 -1.55 14.57 -1.65
CA ARG A 214 -2.06 15.91 -1.97
C ARG A 214 -2.36 16.12 -3.44
N ALA A 215 -1.96 15.18 -4.30
CA ALA A 215 -2.20 15.29 -5.74
C ALA A 215 -3.71 15.34 -6.02
N TRP A 216 -4.08 16.19 -7.00
CA TRP A 216 -5.47 16.23 -7.47
C TRP A 216 -5.79 14.96 -8.27
N GLY A 217 -7.03 14.47 -8.12
CA GLY A 217 -7.53 13.41 -8.98
C GLY A 217 -7.15 12.00 -8.54
N LEU A 218 -6.79 11.78 -7.28
CA LEU A 218 -6.49 10.44 -6.75
C LEU A 218 -7.65 9.45 -6.92
N ASP A 219 -8.90 9.93 -6.95
CA ASP A 219 -10.06 9.06 -7.16
C ASP A 219 -10.08 8.40 -8.54
N LYS A 220 -9.39 8.96 -9.54
CA LYS A 220 -9.13 8.31 -10.82
C LYS A 220 -8.43 6.97 -10.62
N TYR A 221 -7.26 6.97 -9.98
CA TYR A 221 -6.47 5.76 -9.77
C TYR A 221 -7.17 4.75 -8.86
N ARG A 222 -7.97 5.24 -7.90
CA ARG A 222 -8.81 4.36 -7.07
C ARG A 222 -9.93 3.71 -7.89
N ALA A 223 -10.60 4.46 -8.77
CA ALA A 223 -11.61 3.92 -9.67
C ALA A 223 -11.01 2.88 -10.61
N ASP A 224 -9.86 3.18 -11.22
CA ASP A 224 -9.15 2.27 -12.12
C ASP A 224 -8.74 0.96 -11.38
N SER A 225 -8.29 1.07 -10.13
CA SER A 225 -7.92 -0.09 -9.29
C SER A 225 -9.14 -0.97 -8.96
N ILE A 226 -10.28 -0.34 -8.63
CA ILE A 226 -11.53 -1.07 -8.36
C ILE A 226 -12.03 -1.75 -9.64
N ALA A 227 -12.07 -1.05 -10.77
CA ALA A 227 -12.48 -1.60 -12.06
C ALA A 227 -11.61 -2.80 -12.47
N LYS A 228 -10.29 -2.67 -12.34
CA LYS A 228 -9.33 -3.76 -12.56
C LYS A 228 -9.63 -4.97 -11.68
N LEU A 229 -9.92 -4.75 -10.40
CA LEU A 229 -10.21 -5.82 -9.46
C LEU A 229 -11.54 -6.52 -9.78
N ILE A 230 -12.59 -5.77 -10.14
CA ILE A 230 -13.88 -6.33 -10.59
C ILE A 230 -13.67 -7.21 -11.82
N SER A 231 -12.89 -6.74 -12.80
CA SER A 231 -12.61 -7.47 -14.05
C SER A 231 -11.74 -8.71 -13.85
N SER A 232 -11.02 -8.81 -12.73
CA SER A 232 -10.16 -9.97 -12.42
C SER A 232 -10.94 -11.25 -12.07
N GLY A 233 -12.22 -11.14 -11.74
CA GLY A 233 -13.05 -12.28 -11.30
C GLY A 233 -12.72 -12.80 -9.89
N MET A 234 -11.88 -12.13 -9.12
CA MET A 234 -11.45 -12.59 -7.79
C MET A 234 -12.47 -12.30 -6.67
N LEU A 235 -13.43 -11.42 -6.91
CA LEU A 235 -14.39 -10.99 -5.90
C LEU A 235 -15.56 -11.97 -5.75
N THR A 236 -16.00 -12.17 -4.51
CA THR A 236 -17.30 -12.81 -4.26
C THR A 236 -18.45 -11.93 -4.79
N PRO A 237 -19.66 -12.47 -5.00
CA PRO A 237 -20.79 -11.67 -5.46
C PRO A 237 -21.08 -10.46 -4.56
N ASP A 238 -20.96 -10.60 -3.25
CA ASP A 238 -21.18 -9.50 -2.29
C ASP A 238 -20.09 -8.44 -2.38
N GLN A 239 -18.82 -8.85 -2.39
CA GLN A 239 -17.68 -7.96 -2.59
C GLN A 239 -17.76 -7.22 -3.92
N ARG A 240 -18.21 -7.90 -4.97
CA ARG A 240 -18.39 -7.30 -6.29
C ARG A 240 -19.45 -6.19 -6.24
N ARG A 241 -20.62 -6.47 -5.66
CA ARG A 241 -21.68 -5.44 -5.49
C ARG A 241 -21.19 -4.22 -4.72
N ALA A 242 -20.48 -4.43 -3.62
CA ALA A 242 -19.88 -3.33 -2.84
C ALA A 242 -18.87 -2.53 -3.68
N ALA A 243 -17.98 -3.22 -4.41
CA ALA A 243 -16.98 -2.58 -5.26
C ALA A 243 -17.63 -1.77 -6.40
N GLU A 244 -18.65 -2.30 -7.07
CA GLU A 244 -19.40 -1.61 -8.13
C GLU A 244 -20.10 -0.35 -7.60
N ALA A 245 -20.69 -0.41 -6.40
CA ALA A 245 -21.32 0.76 -5.77
C ALA A 245 -20.31 1.89 -5.51
N VAL A 246 -19.14 1.55 -4.94
CA VAL A 246 -18.08 2.54 -4.68
C VAL A 246 -17.45 3.04 -5.97
N LEU A 247 -17.25 2.17 -6.97
CA LEU A 247 -16.75 2.56 -8.30
C LEU A 247 -17.65 3.63 -8.92
N ARG A 248 -18.97 3.39 -8.96
CA ARG A 248 -19.95 4.36 -9.46
C ARG A 248 -19.86 5.71 -8.76
N GLN A 249 -19.73 5.70 -7.43
CA GLN A 249 -19.59 6.93 -6.64
C GLN A 249 -18.31 7.69 -6.98
N LYS A 250 -17.16 7.01 -7.03
CA LYS A 250 -15.87 7.63 -7.35
C LYS A 250 -15.84 8.18 -8.77
N CYS A 251 -16.36 7.43 -9.75
CA CYS A 251 -16.48 7.89 -11.13
C CYS A 251 -17.34 9.17 -11.23
N LYS A 252 -18.50 9.22 -10.57
CA LYS A 252 -19.36 10.43 -10.55
C LYS A 252 -18.62 11.65 -9.98
N VAL A 253 -17.94 11.48 -8.84
CA VAL A 253 -17.20 12.56 -8.19
C VAL A 253 -16.07 13.05 -9.09
N TYR A 254 -15.32 12.13 -9.67
CA TYR A 254 -14.19 12.46 -10.52
C TYR A 254 -14.64 13.13 -11.84
N ALA A 255 -15.63 12.56 -12.52
CA ALA A 255 -16.20 13.10 -13.76
C ALA A 255 -16.74 14.53 -13.55
N ALA A 256 -17.51 14.77 -12.47
CA ALA A 256 -17.98 16.11 -12.14
C ALA A 256 -16.82 17.10 -11.90
N GLY A 257 -15.72 16.64 -11.29
CA GLY A 257 -14.51 17.43 -11.13
C GLY A 257 -13.80 17.74 -12.46
N CYS A 258 -13.80 16.80 -13.41
CA CYS A 258 -13.29 16.97 -14.76
C CYS A 258 -14.12 17.96 -15.57
N GLN A 259 -15.46 17.85 -15.55
CA GLN A 259 -16.39 18.77 -16.20
C GLN A 259 -16.13 20.22 -15.79
N LYS A 260 -16.03 20.49 -14.48
CA LYS A 260 -15.75 21.84 -13.95
C LYS A 260 -14.39 22.42 -14.42
N ARG A 261 -13.48 21.58 -14.91
CA ARG A 261 -12.13 21.97 -15.38
C ARG A 261 -11.98 21.89 -16.90
N GLY A 262 -13.07 21.66 -17.65
CA GLY A 262 -13.06 21.55 -19.11
C GLY A 262 -12.40 20.26 -19.64
N ARG A 263 -12.20 19.24 -18.79
CA ARG A 263 -11.60 17.94 -19.17
C ARG A 263 -12.71 16.99 -19.66
N HIS A 264 -13.41 17.35 -20.72
CA HIS A 264 -14.63 16.64 -21.15
C HIS A 264 -14.38 15.20 -21.59
N ALA A 265 -13.29 14.92 -22.31
CA ALA A 265 -12.95 13.55 -22.74
C ALA A 265 -12.73 12.61 -21.54
N GLU A 266 -12.04 13.10 -20.52
CA GLU A 266 -11.78 12.34 -19.30
C GLU A 266 -13.06 12.16 -18.47
N ALA A 267 -13.91 13.19 -18.39
CA ALA A 267 -15.23 13.10 -17.76
C ALA A 267 -16.09 12.01 -18.41
N ASN A 268 -16.22 12.04 -19.74
CA ASN A 268 -16.98 11.05 -20.49
C ASN A 268 -16.49 9.60 -20.27
N HIS A 269 -15.16 9.41 -20.18
CA HIS A 269 -14.59 8.10 -19.91
C HIS A 269 -15.07 7.55 -18.54
N TYR A 270 -15.03 8.36 -17.48
CA TYR A 270 -15.46 7.91 -16.15
C TYR A 270 -16.98 7.83 -15.99
N GLU A 271 -17.75 8.61 -16.75
CA GLU A 271 -19.19 8.45 -16.87
C GLU A 271 -19.54 7.10 -17.52
N GLN A 272 -18.85 6.73 -18.60
CA GLN A 272 -19.02 5.44 -19.24
C GLN A 272 -18.62 4.29 -18.32
N LEU A 273 -17.47 4.37 -17.65
CA LEU A 273 -17.02 3.36 -16.66
C LEU A 273 -18.05 3.17 -15.54
N SER A 274 -18.71 4.25 -15.10
CA SER A 274 -19.80 4.20 -14.12
C SER A 274 -21.04 3.49 -14.66
N ALA A 275 -21.37 3.69 -15.94
CA ALA A 275 -22.51 3.05 -16.60
C ALA A 275 -22.28 1.54 -16.82
N ASP A 276 -21.09 1.17 -17.27
CA ASP A 276 -20.70 -0.23 -17.47
C ASP A 276 -20.77 -1.03 -16.16
N ALA A 277 -20.34 -0.42 -15.04
CA ALA A 277 -20.49 -1.01 -13.72
C ALA A 277 -21.96 -1.27 -13.33
N SER A 278 -22.91 -0.52 -13.89
CA SER A 278 -24.35 -0.74 -13.68
C SER A 278 -24.93 -1.86 -14.57
N GLY A 279 -24.36 -2.08 -15.73
CA GLY A 279 -24.77 -3.14 -16.68
C GLY A 279 -24.47 -4.55 -16.16
N TRP A 280 -23.50 -4.71 -15.31
CA TRP A 280 -23.15 -6.01 -14.71
C TRP A 280 -24.20 -6.52 -13.70
N GLU A 281 -24.92 -5.65 -13.01
CA GLU A 281 -26.07 -6.04 -12.17
C GLU A 281 -27.22 -6.65 -12.98
N ALA A 282 -27.48 -6.11 -14.19
CA ALA A 282 -28.57 -6.60 -15.05
C ALA A 282 -28.31 -8.00 -15.62
N VAL A 283 -27.05 -8.43 -15.77
CA VAL A 283 -26.69 -9.78 -16.24
C VAL A 283 -26.88 -10.80 -15.13
N LEU A 284 -26.48 -10.48 -13.89
CA LEU A 284 -26.60 -11.39 -12.75
C LEU A 284 -28.05 -11.63 -12.32
N THR A 285 -28.93 -10.64 -12.44
CA THR A 285 -30.37 -10.78 -12.14
C THR A 285 -31.13 -11.59 -13.22
N ARG A 286 -30.62 -11.70 -14.44
CA ARG A 286 -31.18 -12.56 -15.49
C ARG A 286 -30.84 -14.03 -15.26
N ASP A 287 -29.61 -14.36 -14.83
CA ASP A 287 -29.21 -15.76 -14.58
C ASP A 287 -29.88 -16.36 -13.34
N SER A 288 -30.15 -15.56 -12.31
CA SER A 288 -30.87 -16.03 -11.11
C SER A 288 -32.33 -16.37 -11.35
N ARG A 289 -32.94 -15.88 -12.44
CA ARG A 289 -34.35 -16.23 -12.82
C ARG A 289 -34.48 -17.49 -13.68
N LEU A 290 -33.35 -18.04 -14.15
CA LEU A 290 -33.34 -19.26 -14.97
C LEU A 290 -33.13 -20.53 -14.16
N SER A 291 -32.86 -20.46 -12.85
CA SER A 291 -32.56 -21.61 -11.98
C SER A 291 -33.65 -21.96 -10.97
N ALA A 292 -34.88 -21.45 -11.10
CA ALA A 292 -35.99 -21.92 -10.30
C ALA A 292 -36.63 -23.16 -10.98
N PRO A 293 -36.67 -24.34 -10.35
CA PRO A 293 -37.43 -25.47 -10.88
C PRO A 293 -38.92 -25.11 -10.86
N ARG A 294 -39.57 -25.30 -12.00
CA ARG A 294 -41.03 -25.19 -12.08
C ARG A 294 -41.67 -26.37 -11.31
N PRO A 295 -42.80 -26.12 -10.65
CA PRO A 295 -43.47 -27.11 -9.84
C PRO A 295 -44.01 -28.34 -10.64
#